data_5113c9040151977f1a681b05ff507f47
#
_entry.id   5113c9040151977f1a681b05ff507f47
#
_cell.length_a   1.000
_cell.length_b   1.000
_cell.length_c   1.000
_cell.angle_alpha   90.00
_cell.angle_beta   90.00
_cell.angle_gamma   90.00
#
_symmetry.space_group_name_H-M   'P 1'
#
loop_
_entity.id
_entity.type
_entity.pdbx_description
1 polymer ?
#
loop_
_entity_poly.entity_id
_entity_poly.type
_entity_poly.pdbx_seq_one_letter_code
_entity_poly.pdbx_strand_id
1 'polypeptide(L)'
;MNFQFYLEKLHNSDAFKEFISKNSEAYFCSGFFSLDVSDGRDNQRHIDYYIPLTKKIISFKLDSEDGVKDISQEARFDVEGDFTVPEKLNENIDFDLNEIQKLIEEEIVKQKLETKIGKILVSLQRLEEKNLLVCTVFVSRFGLLKVNLGLESENGGLEITQFGKKSLFDLVRKGD
;
A
#
# COMPACT_ATOMS: atom_id res chain seq x y z
N MET A 1 -7.22 1.83 11.93
CA MET A 1 -5.88 2.46 11.94
C MET A 1 -5.76 3.31 10.67
N ASN A 2 -5.77 4.65 10.85
CA ASN A 2 -5.98 5.63 9.78
C ASN A 2 -4.67 5.96 9.05
N PHE A 3 -4.68 6.05 7.72
CA PHE A 3 -3.50 6.35 6.90
C PHE A 3 -2.93 7.74 7.18
N GLN A 4 -3.77 8.76 7.38
CA GLN A 4 -3.34 10.13 7.66
C GLN A 4 -2.46 10.22 8.92
N PHE A 5 -2.76 9.43 9.93
CA PHE A 5 -1.92 9.35 11.13
C PHE A 5 -0.47 8.95 10.81
N TYR A 6 -0.27 8.00 9.89
CA TYR A 6 1.08 7.59 9.47
C TYR A 6 1.78 8.64 8.63
N LEU A 7 1.03 9.30 7.74
CA LEU A 7 1.58 10.37 6.91
C LEU A 7 2.03 11.57 7.76
N GLU A 8 1.20 12.00 8.71
CA GLU A 8 1.54 13.06 9.66
C GLU A 8 2.78 12.70 10.50
N LYS A 9 2.84 11.44 10.95
CA LYS A 9 3.97 10.92 11.70
C LYS A 9 5.26 11.00 10.91
N LEU A 10 5.22 10.59 9.63
CA LEU A 10 6.35 10.70 8.72
C LEU A 10 6.78 12.16 8.57
N HIS A 11 5.85 13.06 8.24
CA HIS A 11 6.14 14.47 7.99
C HIS A 11 6.71 15.20 9.20
N ASN A 12 6.35 14.78 10.40
CA ASN A 12 6.87 15.36 11.65
C ASN A 12 8.26 14.82 12.03
N SER A 13 8.74 13.75 11.40
CA SER A 13 10.03 13.14 11.71
C SER A 13 11.22 13.97 11.21
N ASP A 14 12.33 13.91 11.93
CA ASP A 14 13.57 14.60 11.54
C ASP A 14 14.14 14.02 10.24
N ALA A 15 14.04 12.69 10.04
CA ALA A 15 14.49 12.02 8.84
C ALA A 15 13.76 12.53 7.59
N PHE A 16 12.45 12.75 7.66
CA PHE A 16 11.68 13.29 6.53
C PHE A 16 11.99 14.78 6.29
N LYS A 17 12.09 15.57 7.34
CA LYS A 17 12.45 17.00 7.23
C LYS A 17 13.82 17.18 6.60
N GLU A 18 14.81 16.37 6.99
CA GLU A 18 16.13 16.37 6.36
C GLU A 18 16.04 15.94 4.88
N PHE A 19 15.29 14.89 4.58
CA PHE A 19 15.10 14.42 3.20
C PHE A 19 14.49 15.50 2.31
N ILE A 20 13.38 16.14 2.71
CA ILE A 20 12.70 17.18 1.95
C ILE A 20 13.55 18.43 1.78
N SER A 21 14.37 18.78 2.78
CA SER A 21 15.29 19.92 2.67
C SER A 21 16.33 19.75 1.55
N LYS A 22 16.69 18.52 1.23
CA LYS A 22 17.65 18.15 0.16
C LYS A 22 16.98 17.83 -1.18
N ASN A 23 15.68 17.52 -1.17
CA ASN A 23 14.92 17.03 -2.33
C ASN A 23 13.55 17.72 -2.38
N SER A 24 13.54 19.03 -2.54
CA SER A 24 12.32 19.86 -2.48
C SER A 24 11.30 19.53 -3.60
N GLU A 25 11.76 18.90 -4.68
CA GLU A 25 10.94 18.45 -5.81
C GLU A 25 10.38 17.03 -5.64
N ALA A 26 10.78 16.32 -4.57
CA ALA A 26 10.27 14.98 -4.29
C ALA A 26 8.77 15.02 -3.99
N TYR A 27 8.07 13.97 -4.40
CA TYR A 27 6.64 13.87 -4.16
C TYR A 27 6.23 12.46 -3.73
N PHE A 28 5.16 12.41 -2.95
CA PHE A 28 4.52 11.18 -2.52
C PHE A 28 3.97 10.42 -3.72
N CYS A 29 4.35 9.15 -3.89
CA CYS A 29 4.02 8.36 -5.08
C CYS A 29 3.41 6.99 -4.80
N SER A 30 3.67 6.39 -3.65
CA SER A 30 3.06 5.12 -3.26
C SER A 30 3.10 4.87 -1.75
N GLY A 31 2.30 3.91 -1.30
CA GLY A 31 2.33 3.38 0.05
C GLY A 31 2.18 1.86 0.02
N PHE A 32 2.84 1.17 0.93
CA PHE A 32 2.74 -0.27 1.08
C PHE A 32 2.47 -0.65 2.53
N PHE A 33 1.47 -1.52 2.73
CA PHE A 33 1.06 -2.00 4.04
C PHE A 33 0.91 -3.52 4.01
N SER A 34 1.45 -4.18 5.01
CA SER A 34 1.25 -5.60 5.26
C SER A 34 0.40 -5.75 6.52
N LEU A 35 -0.73 -6.41 6.39
CA LEU A 35 -1.67 -6.68 7.48
C LEU A 35 -1.69 -8.19 7.74
N ASP A 36 -1.06 -8.63 8.82
CA ASP A 36 -1.17 -9.99 9.31
C ASP A 36 -2.42 -10.09 10.17
N VAL A 37 -3.40 -10.88 9.70
CA VAL A 37 -4.70 -11.04 10.36
C VAL A 37 -4.60 -11.98 11.57
N SER A 38 -3.53 -12.79 11.66
CA SER A 38 -3.39 -13.80 12.69
C SER A 38 -2.87 -13.24 14.02
N ASP A 39 -1.76 -12.50 14.01
CA ASP A 39 -1.11 -12.00 15.23
C ASP A 39 -0.48 -10.60 15.10
N GLY A 40 -0.55 -10.01 13.92
CA GLY A 40 -0.05 -8.64 13.65
C GLY A 40 1.46 -8.47 13.71
N ARG A 41 2.24 -9.54 13.95
CA ARG A 41 3.70 -9.44 14.16
C ARG A 41 4.46 -9.02 12.92
N ASP A 42 3.92 -9.34 11.74
CA ASP A 42 4.54 -9.08 10.44
C ASP A 42 3.98 -7.82 9.75
N ASN A 43 3.36 -6.93 10.51
CA ASN A 43 2.83 -5.69 9.95
C ASN A 43 3.97 -4.75 9.56
N GLN A 44 4.01 -4.43 8.27
CA GLN A 44 4.98 -3.48 7.70
C GLN A 44 4.23 -2.30 7.10
N ARG A 45 4.83 -1.13 7.16
CA ARG A 45 4.27 0.11 6.62
C ARG A 45 5.37 0.90 5.95
N HIS A 46 5.18 1.20 4.68
CA HIS A 46 6.12 1.99 3.89
C HIS A 46 5.37 3.12 3.20
N ILE A 47 5.98 4.29 3.15
CA ILE A 47 5.53 5.45 2.38
C ILE A 47 6.67 5.85 1.46
N ASP A 48 6.39 5.97 0.17
CA ASP A 48 7.39 6.12 -0.85
C ASP A 48 7.30 7.49 -1.51
N TYR A 49 8.46 8.11 -1.71
CA TYR A 49 8.64 9.39 -2.39
C TYR A 49 9.52 9.22 -3.62
N TYR A 50 9.07 9.75 -4.74
CA TYR A 50 9.85 9.80 -5.98
C TYR A 50 10.60 11.12 -6.09
N ILE A 51 11.88 11.06 -6.47
CA ILE A 51 12.76 12.21 -6.71
C ILE A 51 12.98 12.35 -8.22
N PRO A 52 12.35 13.34 -8.91
CA PRO A 52 12.45 13.48 -10.35
C PRO A 52 13.87 13.70 -10.86
N LEU A 53 14.69 14.51 -10.16
CA LEU A 53 16.05 14.83 -10.56
C LEU A 53 16.98 13.62 -10.65
N THR A 54 16.84 12.69 -9.70
CA THR A 54 17.71 11.50 -9.63
C THR A 54 17.02 10.24 -10.16
N LYS A 55 15.71 10.33 -10.47
CA LYS A 55 14.85 9.21 -10.85
C LYS A 55 14.88 8.06 -9.83
N LYS A 56 14.89 8.40 -8.54
CA LYS A 56 14.93 7.43 -7.44
C LYS A 56 13.65 7.46 -6.64
N ILE A 57 13.26 6.28 -6.14
CA ILE A 57 12.22 6.15 -5.12
C ILE A 57 12.89 5.93 -3.78
N ILE A 58 12.53 6.74 -2.81
CA ILE A 58 12.95 6.61 -1.42
C ILE A 58 11.77 6.11 -0.62
N SER A 59 11.97 4.99 0.06
CA SER A 59 10.98 4.35 0.92
C SER A 59 11.26 4.68 2.38
N PHE A 60 10.24 5.16 3.07
CA PHE A 60 10.27 5.37 4.52
C PHE A 60 9.52 4.23 5.19
N LYS A 61 10.25 3.42 5.93
CA LYS A 61 9.67 2.37 6.74
C LYS A 61 9.23 2.93 8.09
N LEU A 62 7.99 2.69 8.45
CA LEU A 62 7.38 3.12 9.70
C LEU A 62 7.32 1.91 10.64
N ASP A 63 8.28 1.77 11.53
CA ASP A 63 8.30 0.70 12.51
C ASP A 63 7.51 1.07 13.77
N SER A 64 6.70 0.12 14.25
CA SER A 64 5.95 0.04 15.50
C SER A 64 4.63 0.83 15.64
N GLU A 65 3.77 0.25 16.47
CA GLU A 65 2.45 0.79 16.84
C GLU A 65 2.56 2.05 17.72
N ASP A 66 3.65 2.20 18.48
CA ASP A 66 3.76 3.19 19.57
C ASP A 66 4.61 4.43 19.27
N GLY A 67 5.16 4.56 18.11
CA GLY A 67 5.97 5.75 17.85
C GLY A 67 7.09 5.56 16.86
N VAL A 68 7.35 6.64 16.24
CA VAL A 68 8.44 6.91 15.33
C VAL A 68 9.77 6.73 16.08
N LYS A 69 10.21 5.51 16.34
CA LYS A 69 11.57 5.34 16.81
C LYS A 69 12.55 5.15 15.66
N ASP A 70 12.11 4.56 14.56
CA ASP A 70 13.01 4.29 13.45
C ASP A 70 12.27 4.47 12.11
N ILE A 71 12.23 5.71 11.60
CA ILE A 71 11.97 5.92 10.19
C ILE A 71 13.29 5.68 9.47
N SER A 72 13.43 4.55 8.83
CA SER A 72 14.59 4.25 8.00
C SER A 72 14.31 4.66 6.56
N GLN A 73 15.27 5.39 6.00
CA GLN A 73 15.29 5.71 4.58
C GLN A 73 15.98 4.57 3.84
N GLU A 74 15.25 3.86 2.99
CA GLU A 74 15.80 2.84 2.10
C GLU A 74 15.71 3.35 0.66
N ALA A 75 16.85 3.53 -0.01
CA ALA A 75 16.88 3.79 -1.44
C ALA A 75 16.54 2.48 -2.18
N ARG A 76 15.40 2.41 -2.85
CA ARG A 76 14.94 1.14 -3.41
C ARG A 76 15.21 0.94 -4.87
N PHE A 77 15.21 1.94 -5.73
CA PHE A 77 15.38 1.67 -7.16
C PHE A 77 16.02 2.84 -7.90
N ASP A 78 17.06 2.52 -8.67
CA ASP A 78 17.42 3.28 -9.87
C ASP A 78 16.45 2.89 -10.96
N VAL A 79 15.75 3.88 -11.51
CA VAL A 79 14.76 3.66 -12.56
C VAL A 79 15.51 3.63 -13.89
N GLU A 80 16.12 2.49 -14.23
CA GLU A 80 16.68 2.22 -15.55
C GLU A 80 15.72 1.36 -16.36
N GLY A 81 15.46 1.73 -17.62
CA GLY A 81 14.66 0.98 -18.57
C GLY A 81 13.20 1.43 -18.69
N ASP A 82 12.29 0.51 -19.00
CA ASP A 82 10.86 0.73 -19.27
C ASP A 82 10.00 1.06 -18.04
N PHE A 83 10.60 1.62 -16.98
CA PHE A 83 9.85 1.98 -15.78
C PHE A 83 8.99 3.21 -15.99
N THR A 84 7.70 3.06 -15.79
CA THR A 84 6.76 4.18 -15.81
C THR A 84 6.99 5.05 -14.58
N VAL A 85 7.26 6.34 -14.79
CA VAL A 85 7.36 7.33 -13.70
C VAL A 85 6.08 7.27 -12.87
N PRO A 86 6.16 7.07 -11.55
CA PRO A 86 4.97 6.98 -10.73
C PRO A 86 4.21 8.31 -10.71
N GLU A 87 2.88 8.23 -10.76
CA GLU A 87 2.04 9.42 -10.64
C GLU A 87 2.06 9.96 -9.20
N LYS A 88 1.98 11.29 -9.09
CA LYS A 88 1.90 11.96 -7.78
C LYS A 88 0.57 11.64 -7.10
N LEU A 89 0.63 11.11 -5.87
CA LEU A 89 -0.52 10.94 -4.99
C LEU A 89 -0.89 12.24 -4.28
N ASN A 90 -2.16 12.38 -3.94
CA ASN A 90 -2.63 13.48 -3.10
C ASN A 90 -2.39 13.13 -1.62
N GLU A 91 -1.82 14.05 -0.86
CA GLU A 91 -1.59 13.85 0.58
C GLU A 91 -2.88 13.91 1.43
N ASN A 92 -3.99 14.36 0.86
CA ASN A 92 -5.31 14.38 1.52
C ASN A 92 -6.07 13.03 1.41
N ILE A 93 -5.42 11.99 0.91
CA ILE A 93 -5.99 10.64 0.88
C ILE A 93 -6.16 10.13 2.31
N ASP A 94 -7.36 9.67 2.64
CA ASP A 94 -7.65 9.07 3.94
C ASP A 94 -8.37 7.74 3.80
N PHE A 95 -7.96 6.75 4.59
CA PHE A 95 -8.60 5.45 4.71
C PHE A 95 -8.19 4.75 6.00
N ASP A 96 -9.01 3.83 6.48
CA ASP A 96 -8.68 2.99 7.62
C ASP A 96 -8.27 1.58 7.16
N LEU A 97 -7.09 1.12 7.57
CA LEU A 97 -6.59 -0.21 7.24
C LEU A 97 -7.49 -1.33 7.76
N ASN A 98 -8.20 -1.13 8.88
CA ASN A 98 -9.15 -2.11 9.40
C ASN A 98 -10.42 -2.18 8.54
N GLU A 99 -10.81 -1.08 7.92
CA GLU A 99 -11.94 -1.05 6.97
C GLU A 99 -11.65 -1.89 5.73
N ILE A 100 -10.40 -1.87 5.24
CA ILE A 100 -9.97 -2.72 4.11
C ILE A 100 -10.20 -4.21 4.43
N GLN A 101 -9.74 -4.66 5.59
CA GLN A 101 -9.93 -6.05 6.01
C GLN A 101 -11.42 -6.41 6.06
N LYS A 102 -12.24 -5.56 6.71
CA LYS A 102 -13.68 -5.77 6.87
C LYS A 102 -14.39 -5.88 5.52
N LEU A 103 -14.12 -4.97 4.59
CA LEU A 103 -14.71 -4.99 3.25
C LEU A 103 -14.36 -6.28 2.48
N ILE A 104 -13.11 -6.74 2.59
CA ILE A 104 -12.68 -7.98 1.94
C ILE A 104 -13.36 -9.19 2.59
N GLU A 105 -13.50 -9.23 3.91
CA GLU A 105 -14.21 -10.30 4.63
C GLU A 105 -15.69 -10.36 4.21
N GLU A 106 -16.37 -9.23 4.14
CA GLU A 106 -17.76 -9.12 3.70
C GLU A 106 -17.92 -9.61 2.25
N GLU A 107 -17.00 -9.26 1.35
CA GLU A 107 -17.05 -9.72 -0.04
C GLU A 107 -16.79 -11.23 -0.17
N ILE A 108 -15.86 -11.79 0.62
CA ILE A 108 -15.61 -13.24 0.72
C ILE A 108 -16.90 -13.97 1.08
N VAL A 109 -17.65 -13.49 2.07
CA VAL A 109 -18.93 -14.07 2.50
C VAL A 109 -19.98 -13.94 1.39
N LYS A 110 -20.10 -12.78 0.77
CA LYS A 110 -21.02 -12.51 -0.34
C LYS A 110 -20.75 -13.43 -1.54
N GLN A 111 -19.50 -13.70 -1.85
CA GLN A 111 -19.06 -14.62 -2.91
C GLN A 111 -19.15 -16.10 -2.49
N LYS A 112 -19.61 -16.39 -1.28
CA LYS A 112 -19.73 -17.75 -0.71
C LYS A 112 -18.42 -18.54 -0.77
N LEU A 113 -17.30 -17.88 -0.48
CA LEU A 113 -15.99 -18.51 -0.46
C LEU A 113 -15.71 -19.08 0.94
N GLU A 114 -15.51 -20.40 1.00
CA GLU A 114 -15.10 -21.10 2.22
C GLU A 114 -13.58 -20.95 2.46
N THR A 115 -13.16 -19.76 2.89
CA THR A 115 -11.74 -19.49 3.13
C THR A 115 -11.56 -18.49 4.28
N LYS A 116 -10.34 -18.44 4.81
CA LYS A 116 -9.96 -17.48 5.86
C LYS A 116 -8.78 -16.64 5.38
N ILE A 117 -8.79 -15.35 5.70
CA ILE A 117 -7.68 -14.44 5.42
C ILE A 117 -6.55 -14.75 6.41
N GLY A 118 -5.33 -14.89 5.89
CA GLY A 118 -4.11 -14.97 6.67
C GLY A 118 -3.34 -13.64 6.67
N LYS A 119 -3.16 -13.06 5.46
CA LYS A 119 -2.39 -11.83 5.29
C LYS A 119 -2.95 -11.01 4.13
N ILE A 120 -2.94 -9.69 4.26
CA ILE A 120 -3.30 -8.76 3.21
C ILE A 120 -2.09 -7.87 2.92
N LEU A 121 -1.63 -7.82 1.67
CA LEU A 121 -0.68 -6.84 1.19
C LEU A 121 -1.46 -5.76 0.47
N VAL A 122 -1.32 -4.53 0.91
CA VAL A 122 -2.02 -3.35 0.36
C VAL A 122 -1.00 -2.43 -0.28
N SER A 123 -1.17 -2.12 -1.55
CA SER A 123 -0.39 -1.11 -2.26
C SER A 123 -1.29 0.08 -2.61
N LEU A 124 -0.99 1.24 -2.06
CA LEU A 124 -1.59 2.51 -2.45
C LEU A 124 -0.82 3.07 -3.64
N GLN A 125 -1.54 3.34 -4.72
CA GLN A 125 -0.95 3.90 -5.94
C GLN A 125 -1.97 4.76 -6.68
N ARG A 126 -1.46 5.63 -7.57
CA ARG A 126 -2.28 6.36 -8.53
C ARG A 126 -2.07 5.75 -9.91
N LEU A 127 -3.17 5.48 -10.60
CA LEU A 127 -3.16 4.93 -11.94
C LEU A 127 -4.29 5.57 -12.74
N GLU A 128 -3.97 6.12 -13.92
CA GLU A 128 -4.94 6.80 -14.78
C GLU A 128 -5.75 7.86 -14.00
N GLU A 129 -5.05 8.68 -13.23
CA GLU A 129 -5.59 9.76 -12.39
C GLU A 129 -6.49 9.30 -11.23
N LYS A 130 -6.64 7.99 -11.00
CA LYS A 130 -7.42 7.43 -9.89
C LYS A 130 -6.52 6.89 -8.78
N ASN A 131 -6.87 7.20 -7.54
CA ASN A 131 -6.22 6.62 -6.39
C ASN A 131 -6.82 5.23 -6.11
N LEU A 132 -5.96 4.22 -6.01
CA LEU A 132 -6.35 2.82 -5.86
C LEU A 132 -5.58 2.15 -4.73
N LEU A 133 -6.27 1.31 -3.97
CA LEU A 133 -5.64 0.32 -3.11
C LEU A 133 -5.68 -1.03 -3.82
N VAL A 134 -4.52 -1.53 -4.21
CA VAL A 134 -4.39 -2.86 -4.81
C VAL A 134 -4.03 -3.83 -3.71
N CYS A 135 -4.94 -4.75 -3.40
CA CYS A 135 -4.78 -5.73 -2.33
C CYS A 135 -4.49 -7.12 -2.89
N THR A 136 -3.42 -7.73 -2.39
CA THR A 136 -3.15 -9.16 -2.56
C THR A 136 -3.46 -9.86 -1.24
N VAL A 137 -4.47 -10.71 -1.25
CA VAL A 137 -5.01 -11.36 -0.05
C VAL A 137 -4.60 -12.83 -0.05
N PHE A 138 -3.77 -13.21 0.90
CA PHE A 138 -3.40 -14.61 1.14
C PHE A 138 -4.49 -15.27 1.95
N VAL A 139 -5.07 -16.32 1.40
CA VAL A 139 -6.16 -17.05 2.05
C VAL A 139 -5.77 -18.51 2.31
N SER A 140 -6.52 -19.17 3.17
CA SER A 140 -6.30 -20.58 3.49
C SER A 140 -6.32 -21.46 2.23
N ARG A 141 -5.63 -22.62 2.28
CA ARG A 141 -5.49 -23.57 1.16
C ARG A 141 -4.71 -23.03 -0.03
N PHE A 142 -3.65 -22.22 0.22
CA PHE A 142 -2.76 -21.67 -0.81
C PHE A 142 -3.46 -20.85 -1.90
N GLY A 143 -4.58 -20.24 -1.56
CA GLY A 143 -5.30 -19.34 -2.46
C GLY A 143 -4.81 -17.89 -2.36
N LEU A 144 -4.96 -17.15 -3.46
CA LEU A 144 -4.78 -15.71 -3.52
C LEU A 144 -6.07 -15.07 -4.05
N LEU A 145 -6.44 -13.94 -3.43
CA LEU A 145 -7.45 -13.06 -3.99
C LEU A 145 -6.75 -11.75 -4.39
N LYS A 146 -7.11 -11.23 -5.56
CA LYS A 146 -6.76 -9.88 -5.97
C LYS A 146 -7.99 -9.00 -5.79
N VAL A 147 -7.86 -7.95 -5.00
CA VAL A 147 -8.94 -7.00 -4.70
C VAL A 147 -8.43 -5.59 -4.95
N ASN A 148 -9.15 -4.82 -5.74
CA ASN A 148 -8.87 -3.39 -5.90
C ASN A 148 -9.98 -2.60 -5.23
N LEU A 149 -9.59 -1.56 -4.47
CA LEU A 149 -10.49 -0.63 -3.82
C LEU A 149 -10.26 0.77 -4.39
N GLY A 150 -11.34 1.44 -4.76
CA GLY A 150 -11.33 2.85 -5.12
C GLY A 150 -11.38 3.73 -3.87
N LEU A 151 -10.63 4.85 -3.89
CA LEU A 151 -10.58 5.84 -2.80
C LEU A 151 -11.42 7.08 -3.08
N GLU A 152 -11.98 7.21 -4.27
CA GLU A 152 -12.82 8.34 -4.69
C GLU A 152 -14.24 7.85 -4.95
N SER A 153 -14.89 7.28 -3.92
CA SER A 153 -16.31 6.93 -4.04
C SER A 153 -17.17 8.16 -3.81
N GLU A 154 -18.32 8.24 -4.47
CA GLU A 154 -19.30 9.34 -4.28
C GLU A 154 -19.75 9.49 -2.82
N ASN A 155 -19.57 8.44 -2.02
CA ASN A 155 -19.92 8.38 -0.60
C ASN A 155 -18.76 8.69 0.36
N GLY A 156 -17.55 9.00 -0.17
CA GLY A 156 -16.38 9.37 0.64
C GLY A 156 -15.73 8.21 1.40
N GLY A 157 -15.92 6.95 0.97
CA GLY A 157 -15.36 5.75 1.59
C GLY A 157 -14.62 4.85 0.58
N LEU A 158 -14.22 3.66 1.05
CA LEU A 158 -13.62 2.63 0.23
C LEU A 158 -14.70 1.82 -0.50
N GLU A 159 -14.47 1.54 -1.78
CA GLU A 159 -15.37 0.71 -2.60
C GLU A 159 -14.57 -0.36 -3.34
N ILE A 160 -15.04 -1.62 -3.30
CA ILE A 160 -14.45 -2.69 -4.09
C ILE A 160 -14.77 -2.48 -5.57
N THR A 161 -13.74 -2.20 -6.37
CA THR A 161 -13.86 -2.02 -7.82
C THR A 161 -13.52 -3.28 -8.61
N GLN A 162 -12.75 -4.19 -8.01
CA GLN A 162 -12.39 -5.47 -8.61
C GLN A 162 -12.21 -6.53 -7.52
N PHE A 163 -12.71 -7.74 -7.77
CA PHE A 163 -12.51 -8.90 -6.92
C PHE A 163 -12.30 -10.15 -7.80
N GLY A 164 -11.22 -10.90 -7.53
CA GLY A 164 -10.92 -12.09 -8.33
C GLY A 164 -10.04 -13.09 -7.59
N LYS A 165 -10.29 -14.37 -7.85
CA LYS A 165 -9.43 -15.47 -7.40
C LYS A 165 -8.23 -15.63 -8.34
N LYS A 166 -7.05 -15.87 -7.78
CA LYS A 166 -5.87 -16.35 -8.50
C LYS A 166 -5.31 -17.58 -7.81
N SER A 167 -4.79 -18.52 -8.57
CA SER A 167 -3.99 -19.60 -8.02
C SER A 167 -2.53 -19.15 -7.93
N LEU A 168 -1.82 -19.60 -6.90
CA LEU A 168 -0.36 -19.41 -6.83
C LEU A 168 0.35 -19.99 -8.07
N PHE A 169 -0.21 -21.05 -8.67
CA PHE A 169 0.32 -21.65 -9.89
C PHE A 169 0.16 -20.74 -11.12
N ASP A 170 -0.79 -19.81 -11.13
CA ASP A 170 -0.96 -18.84 -12.22
C ASP A 170 0.12 -17.74 -12.21
N LEU A 171 0.78 -17.53 -11.08
CA LEU A 171 1.90 -16.59 -10.94
C LEU A 171 3.21 -17.17 -11.46
N VAL A 172 3.40 -18.49 -11.32
CA VAL A 172 4.64 -19.18 -11.74
C VAL A 172 4.69 -19.37 -13.25
N ARG A 173 3.53 -19.49 -13.94
CA ARG A 173 3.44 -19.71 -15.40
C ARG A 173 3.66 -18.46 -16.26
N LYS A 174 3.73 -17.27 -15.69
CA LYS A 174 3.97 -16.02 -16.44
C LYS A 174 5.43 -15.58 -16.46
N GLY A 175 6.34 -16.40 -15.97
CA GLY A 175 7.78 -16.14 -15.91
C GLY A 175 8.62 -16.87 -16.95
N ASP A 176 7.99 -17.46 -18.01
CA ASP A 176 8.68 -18.06 -19.16
C ASP A 176 8.45 -17.21 -20.42
#